data_b926b217faf2c84c1abafdfbd130b4d8
#
_entry.id   b926b217faf2c84c1abafdfbd130b4d8
#
_cell.length_a   1.000
_cell.length_b   1.000
_cell.length_c   1.000
_cell.angle_alpha   90.00
_cell.angle_beta   90.00
_cell.angle_gamma   90.00
#
_symmetry.space_group_name_H-M   'P 1'
#
loop_
_entity.id
_entity.type
_entity.pdbx_description
1 polymer ?
#
loop_
_entity_poly.entity_id
_entity_poly.type
_entity_poly.pdbx_seq_one_letter_code
_entity_poly.pdbx_strand_id
1 'polypeptide(L)'
;YWIDPDFFKKNEDGSLKFLPIDGTYRIIANLDLNYLEVLKMNGTSTDTLNDDGTGALWIIGDGIGKPSVATNAVGWTTEKGLCMSQIEAKKYQVTVVAGEQIKSDDINFKFFHQQGWGGEYKNDALSTTSDLVFIGDGTNGRDAGNLGLVKGKSLENGVAYRFTVDVTAGISSAVLTVEKVER
;
A
#
# COMPACT_ATOMS: atom_id res chain seq x y z
N TYR A 1 13.76 -14.02 -7.80
CA TYR A 1 12.94 -12.80 -7.67
C TYR A 1 12.08 -12.86 -6.42
N TRP A 2 11.97 -11.72 -5.74
CA TRP A 2 10.95 -11.58 -4.70
C TRP A 2 9.58 -11.47 -5.38
N ILE A 3 8.66 -12.31 -4.95
CA ILE A 3 7.30 -12.38 -5.52
C ILE A 3 6.36 -11.59 -4.61
N ASP A 4 5.81 -10.50 -5.13
CA ASP A 4 4.86 -9.65 -4.42
C ASP A 4 3.53 -10.39 -4.26
N PRO A 5 3.13 -10.75 -3.02
CA PRO A 5 1.92 -11.53 -2.77
C PRO A 5 0.63 -10.77 -3.11
N ASP A 6 0.70 -9.46 -3.26
CA ASP A 6 -0.46 -8.65 -3.65
C ASP A 6 -0.76 -8.75 -5.15
N PHE A 7 0.23 -9.13 -5.95
CA PHE A 7 0.09 -9.14 -7.40
C PHE A 7 0.27 -10.52 -8.02
N PHE A 8 1.01 -11.42 -7.37
CA PHE A 8 1.35 -12.71 -7.94
C PHE A 8 1.20 -13.85 -6.96
N LYS A 9 0.82 -14.99 -7.50
CA LYS A 9 0.90 -16.29 -6.82
C LYS A 9 1.74 -17.23 -7.67
N LYS A 10 2.74 -17.86 -7.07
CA LYS A 10 3.56 -18.87 -7.74
C LYS A 10 2.81 -20.20 -7.77
N ASN A 11 2.63 -20.73 -8.97
CA ASN A 11 2.04 -22.04 -9.20
C ASN A 11 3.07 -23.16 -8.97
N GLU A 12 2.62 -24.40 -8.86
CA GLU A 12 3.50 -25.55 -8.64
C GLU A 12 4.50 -25.75 -9.78
N ASP A 13 4.13 -25.41 -11.02
CA ASP A 13 5.00 -25.49 -12.19
C ASP A 13 6.02 -24.33 -12.30
N GLY A 14 6.01 -23.41 -11.34
CA GLY A 14 6.90 -22.24 -11.30
C GLY A 14 6.37 -21.02 -12.06
N SER A 15 5.26 -21.14 -12.78
CA SER A 15 4.61 -19.98 -13.40
C SER A 15 3.98 -19.06 -12.36
N LEU A 16 3.72 -17.80 -12.74
CA LEU A 16 3.09 -16.82 -11.87
C LEU A 16 1.66 -16.56 -12.33
N LYS A 17 0.73 -16.64 -11.39
CA LYS A 17 -0.65 -16.18 -11.60
C LYS A 17 -0.74 -14.72 -11.19
N PHE A 18 -1.27 -13.87 -12.07
CA PHE A 18 -1.57 -12.47 -11.77
C PHE A 18 -2.90 -12.38 -11.02
N LEU A 19 -2.91 -11.73 -9.85
CA LEU A 19 -4.04 -11.78 -8.93
C LEU A 19 -5.05 -10.63 -9.08
N PRO A 20 -4.64 -9.40 -9.47
CA PRO A 20 -5.57 -8.27 -9.50
C PRO A 20 -6.74 -8.45 -10.48
N ILE A 21 -7.79 -7.68 -10.24
CA ILE A 21 -8.93 -7.55 -11.17
C ILE A 21 -8.45 -7.05 -12.53
N ASP A 22 -9.29 -7.21 -13.55
CA ASP A 22 -9.00 -6.77 -14.91
C ASP A 22 -8.65 -5.28 -14.97
N GLY A 23 -7.72 -4.96 -15.83
CA GLY A 23 -7.23 -3.59 -16.00
C GLY A 23 -5.97 -3.56 -16.84
N THR A 24 -5.43 -2.36 -17.01
CA THR A 24 -4.15 -2.14 -17.67
C THR A 24 -3.06 -1.97 -16.63
N TYR A 25 -1.99 -2.74 -16.77
CA TYR A 25 -0.88 -2.75 -15.82
C TYR A 25 0.44 -2.65 -16.56
N ARG A 26 1.40 -1.98 -15.93
CA ARG A 26 2.80 -2.04 -16.34
C ARG A 26 3.55 -2.90 -15.33
N ILE A 27 4.31 -3.86 -15.82
CA ILE A 27 5.18 -4.70 -14.99
C ILE A 27 6.61 -4.35 -15.32
N ILE A 28 7.39 -3.96 -14.34
CA ILE A 28 8.79 -3.56 -14.47
C ILE A 28 9.64 -4.58 -13.74
N ALA A 29 10.51 -5.28 -14.46
CA ALA A 29 11.50 -6.17 -13.87
C ALA A 29 12.72 -5.34 -13.45
N ASN A 30 12.91 -5.16 -12.15
CA ASN A 30 14.12 -4.55 -11.61
C ASN A 30 15.14 -5.66 -11.31
N LEU A 31 16.14 -5.77 -12.16
CA LEU A 31 17.13 -6.84 -12.07
C LEU A 31 18.09 -6.66 -10.89
N ASP A 32 18.37 -5.43 -10.50
CA ASP A 32 19.24 -5.14 -9.36
C ASP A 32 18.62 -5.54 -8.03
N LEU A 33 17.30 -5.40 -7.91
CA LEU A 33 16.55 -5.72 -6.70
C LEU A 33 15.86 -7.09 -6.76
N ASN A 34 15.92 -7.79 -7.89
CA ASN A 34 15.15 -9.02 -8.13
C ASN A 34 13.65 -8.81 -7.80
N TYR A 35 13.08 -7.79 -8.36
CA TYR A 35 11.75 -7.29 -8.04
C TYR A 35 10.92 -7.06 -9.28
N LEU A 36 9.70 -7.58 -9.28
CA LEU A 36 8.69 -7.29 -10.31
C LEU A 36 7.74 -6.22 -9.76
N GLU A 37 7.97 -4.97 -10.15
CA GLU A 37 7.10 -3.86 -9.76
C GLU A 37 5.88 -3.81 -10.68
N VAL A 38 4.70 -3.66 -10.08
CA VAL A 38 3.43 -3.55 -10.82
C VAL A 38 2.82 -2.18 -10.59
N LEU A 39 2.46 -1.51 -11.67
CA LEU A 39 1.79 -0.21 -11.66
C LEU A 39 0.45 -0.34 -12.39
N LYS A 40 -0.63 0.12 -11.76
CA LYS A 40 -1.92 0.25 -12.43
C LYS A 40 -1.88 1.47 -13.34
N MET A 41 -2.28 1.29 -14.59
CA MET A 41 -2.16 2.30 -15.63
C MET A 41 -3.54 2.77 -16.12
N ASN A 42 -3.55 4.00 -16.61
CA ASN A 42 -4.61 4.56 -17.45
C ASN A 42 -3.96 5.08 -18.71
N GLY A 43 -4.01 4.30 -19.79
CA GLY A 43 -3.21 4.57 -20.98
C GLY A 43 -1.71 4.52 -20.67
N THR A 44 -1.01 5.59 -20.94
CA THR A 44 0.45 5.73 -20.71
C THR A 44 0.79 6.37 -19.36
N SER A 45 -0.22 6.78 -18.59
CA SER A 45 -0.04 7.40 -17.29
C SER A 45 -0.41 6.43 -16.17
N THR A 46 0.17 6.60 -14.99
CA THR A 46 -0.30 5.89 -13.79
C THR A 46 -1.73 6.31 -13.46
N ASP A 47 -2.52 5.35 -13.05
CA ASP A 47 -3.95 5.56 -12.80
C ASP A 47 -4.18 6.31 -11.48
N THR A 48 -5.37 6.85 -11.34
CA THR A 48 -5.83 7.61 -10.18
C THR A 48 -7.14 7.02 -9.66
N LEU A 49 -7.51 7.36 -8.43
CA LEU A 49 -8.78 6.92 -7.85
C LEU A 49 -9.92 7.75 -8.42
N ASN A 50 -10.91 7.08 -8.99
CA ASN A 50 -12.12 7.71 -9.52
C ASN A 50 -13.18 7.87 -8.42
N ASP A 51 -14.15 8.75 -8.67
CA ASP A 51 -15.24 9.02 -7.72
C ASP A 51 -16.08 7.78 -7.40
N ASP A 52 -16.15 6.83 -8.34
CA ASP A 52 -16.87 5.56 -8.14
C ASP A 52 -16.05 4.49 -7.39
N GLY A 53 -14.83 4.80 -6.97
CA GLY A 53 -13.97 3.89 -6.24
C GLY A 53 -13.11 2.98 -7.10
N THR A 54 -13.23 3.07 -8.42
CA THR A 54 -12.33 2.35 -9.36
C THR A 54 -11.03 3.12 -9.56
N GLY A 55 -10.05 2.49 -10.20
CA GLY A 55 -8.78 3.13 -10.53
C GLY A 55 -7.60 2.60 -9.74
N ALA A 56 -6.91 3.46 -9.01
CA ALA A 56 -5.71 3.09 -8.26
C ALA A 56 -5.56 3.88 -6.97
N LEU A 57 -4.86 3.29 -6.02
CA LEU A 57 -4.44 3.92 -4.77
C LEU A 57 -2.96 3.65 -4.55
N TRP A 58 -2.25 4.61 -3.98
CA TRP A 58 -0.79 4.61 -3.86
C TRP A 58 -0.38 4.85 -2.42
N ILE A 59 0.85 4.42 -2.08
CA ILE A 59 1.48 4.68 -0.79
C ILE A 59 2.75 5.49 -1.01
N ILE A 60 2.89 6.59 -0.28
CA ILE A 60 4.09 7.44 -0.27
C ILE A 60 4.39 7.78 1.19
N GLY A 61 5.66 7.74 1.57
CA GLY A 61 6.12 8.09 2.90
C GLY A 61 7.13 7.11 3.49
N ASP A 62 7.35 7.26 4.78
CA ASP A 62 8.44 6.57 5.50
C ASP A 62 8.00 5.25 6.12
N GLY A 63 8.95 4.33 6.21
CA GLY A 63 8.80 3.07 6.93
C GLY A 63 8.25 1.92 6.10
N ILE A 64 8.15 2.08 4.78
CA ILE A 64 7.63 1.07 3.86
C ILE A 64 8.43 1.06 2.56
N GLY A 65 8.54 -0.09 1.92
CA GLY A 65 9.25 -0.26 0.65
C GLY A 65 9.19 -1.69 0.15
N LYS A 66 9.27 -1.86 -1.16
CA LYS A 66 9.31 -3.16 -1.82
C LYS A 66 10.53 -3.24 -2.75
N PRO A 67 11.25 -4.35 -2.80
CA PRO A 67 11.01 -5.61 -2.08
C PRO A 67 11.36 -5.54 -0.60
N SER A 68 12.03 -4.48 -0.15
CA SER A 68 12.29 -4.23 1.27
C SER A 68 12.51 -2.75 1.55
N VAL A 69 12.32 -2.35 2.79
CA VAL A 69 12.66 -0.99 3.24
C VAL A 69 14.17 -0.75 3.13
N ALA A 70 14.97 -1.76 3.46
CA ALA A 70 16.43 -1.63 3.47
C ALA A 70 17.01 -1.34 2.08
N THR A 71 16.42 -1.88 1.01
CA THR A 71 16.96 -1.78 -0.36
C THR A 71 16.21 -0.79 -1.23
N ASN A 72 14.95 -0.50 -0.93
CA ASN A 72 14.12 0.35 -1.77
C ASN A 72 12.99 1.04 -0.99
N ALA A 73 13.35 1.78 0.04
CA ALA A 73 12.39 2.58 0.80
C ALA A 73 11.69 3.61 -0.11
N VAL A 74 10.40 3.78 0.09
CA VAL A 74 9.61 4.76 -0.67
C VAL A 74 10.00 6.18 -0.28
N GLY A 75 9.96 6.50 1.00
CA GLY A 75 10.16 7.86 1.48
C GLY A 75 9.10 8.82 0.92
N TRP A 76 9.39 10.10 0.99
CA TRP A 76 8.51 11.14 0.43
C TRP A 76 8.88 11.48 -1.03
N THR A 77 9.16 10.42 -1.80
CA THR A 77 9.48 10.50 -3.23
C THR A 77 8.33 9.92 -4.03
N THR A 78 7.56 10.77 -4.69
CA THR A 78 6.30 10.37 -5.34
C THR A 78 6.52 9.36 -6.46
N GLU A 79 7.62 9.45 -7.18
CA GLU A 79 7.97 8.49 -8.25
C GLU A 79 8.21 7.08 -7.74
N LYS A 80 8.50 6.92 -6.45
CA LYS A 80 8.68 5.63 -5.78
C LYS A 80 7.41 5.13 -5.12
N GLY A 81 6.30 5.83 -5.25
CA GLY A 81 5.02 5.45 -4.67
C GLY A 81 4.64 4.01 -5.00
N LEU A 82 4.24 3.26 -3.98
CA LEU A 82 3.79 1.88 -4.15
C LEU A 82 2.36 1.86 -4.66
N CYS A 83 2.11 1.08 -5.71
CA CYS A 83 0.76 0.79 -6.17
C CYS A 83 0.12 -0.26 -5.28
N MET A 84 -1.03 0.03 -4.72
CA MET A 84 -1.83 -0.97 -4.01
C MET A 84 -2.56 -1.86 -5.01
N SER A 85 -2.87 -3.10 -4.60
CA SER A 85 -3.52 -4.10 -5.45
C SER A 85 -5.01 -4.17 -5.16
N GLN A 86 -5.83 -4.31 -6.21
CA GLN A 86 -7.23 -4.68 -6.10
C GLN A 86 -7.40 -6.14 -6.52
N ILE A 87 -7.38 -7.06 -5.56
CA ILE A 87 -7.79 -8.45 -5.81
C ILE A 87 -9.32 -8.52 -5.80
N GLU A 88 -9.94 -7.73 -4.94
CA GLU A 88 -11.38 -7.48 -4.93
C GLU A 88 -11.62 -6.02 -5.28
N ALA A 89 -12.57 -5.75 -6.17
CA ALA A 89 -12.87 -4.40 -6.63
C ALA A 89 -13.17 -3.44 -5.46
N LYS A 90 -12.61 -2.24 -5.50
CA LYS A 90 -12.78 -1.17 -4.51
C LYS A 90 -12.18 -1.47 -3.13
N LYS A 91 -11.37 -2.52 -3.02
CA LYS A 91 -10.58 -2.85 -1.84
C LYS A 91 -9.11 -2.87 -2.22
N TYR A 92 -8.41 -1.85 -1.83
CA TYR A 92 -7.00 -1.64 -2.16
C TYR A 92 -6.14 -2.19 -1.04
N GLN A 93 -5.23 -3.11 -1.36
CA GLN A 93 -4.40 -3.77 -0.35
C GLN A 93 -2.92 -3.65 -0.60
N VAL A 94 -2.15 -3.70 0.47
CA VAL A 94 -0.73 -3.96 0.51
C VAL A 94 -0.45 -4.97 1.62
N THR A 95 0.33 -6.01 1.31
CA THR A 95 0.75 -7.02 2.27
C THR A 95 2.25 -6.89 2.49
N VAL A 96 2.65 -6.70 3.73
CA VAL A 96 4.03 -6.35 4.10
C VAL A 96 4.44 -7.11 5.35
N VAL A 97 5.68 -7.61 5.34
CA VAL A 97 6.27 -8.30 6.49
C VAL A 97 7.05 -7.31 7.33
N ALA A 98 6.74 -7.24 8.61
CA ALA A 98 7.43 -6.36 9.53
C ALA A 98 8.91 -6.74 9.66
N GLY A 99 9.79 -5.74 9.55
CA GLY A 99 11.23 -5.91 9.47
C GLY A 99 11.76 -6.15 8.06
N GLU A 100 10.88 -6.30 7.07
CA GLU A 100 11.24 -6.48 5.66
C GLU A 100 10.66 -5.37 4.80
N GLN A 101 9.37 -5.41 4.41
CA GLN A 101 8.73 -4.37 3.60
C GLN A 101 8.14 -3.24 4.44
N ILE A 102 7.96 -3.44 5.74
CA ILE A 102 7.50 -2.39 6.65
C ILE A 102 8.35 -2.40 7.91
N LYS A 103 8.67 -1.23 8.43
CA LYS A 103 9.35 -1.11 9.72
C LYS A 103 8.40 -1.53 10.85
N SER A 104 8.94 -2.25 11.84
CA SER A 104 8.14 -2.75 12.95
C SER A 104 7.86 -1.70 14.02
N ASP A 105 8.71 -0.67 14.12
CA ASP A 105 8.78 0.25 15.25
C ASP A 105 8.36 1.69 14.90
N ASP A 106 8.36 2.05 13.64
CA ASP A 106 7.97 3.40 13.22
C ASP A 106 7.52 3.43 11.77
N ILE A 107 6.38 4.05 11.51
CA ILE A 107 5.85 4.32 10.19
C ILE A 107 5.35 5.76 10.13
N ASN A 108 5.49 6.36 8.97
CA ASN A 108 4.96 7.70 8.70
C ASN A 108 4.71 7.81 7.20
N PHE A 109 3.68 7.12 6.72
CA PHE A 109 3.31 7.14 5.30
C PHE A 109 1.83 7.45 5.14
N LYS A 110 1.44 7.76 3.93
CA LYS A 110 0.09 8.22 3.59
C LYS A 110 -0.39 7.53 2.33
N PHE A 111 -1.67 7.29 2.23
CA PHE A 111 -2.31 6.87 1.00
C PHE A 111 -2.56 8.08 0.10
N PHE A 112 -2.40 7.86 -1.20
CA PHE A 112 -2.56 8.88 -2.24
C PHE A 112 -3.52 8.38 -3.31
N HIS A 113 -4.43 9.23 -3.75
CA HIS A 113 -5.35 8.90 -4.84
C HIS A 113 -4.77 9.15 -6.23
N GLN A 114 -3.49 9.52 -6.30
CA GLN A 114 -2.65 9.57 -7.49
C GLN A 114 -1.19 9.36 -7.08
N GLN A 115 -0.36 8.98 -8.02
CA GLN A 115 1.09 8.88 -7.77
C GLN A 115 1.74 10.25 -7.87
N GLY A 116 1.42 11.14 -6.96
CA GLY A 116 1.95 12.49 -6.98
C GLY A 116 1.31 13.41 -5.94
N TRP A 117 1.95 14.53 -5.71
CA TRP A 117 1.43 15.56 -4.82
C TRP A 117 0.08 16.10 -5.32
N GLY A 118 -0.78 16.43 -4.39
CA GLY A 118 -2.18 16.76 -4.66
C GLY A 118 -3.13 15.57 -4.51
N GLY A 119 -2.58 14.36 -4.32
CA GLY A 119 -3.35 13.14 -4.16
C GLY A 119 -3.51 12.65 -2.71
N GLU A 120 -3.14 13.45 -1.72
CA GLU A 120 -3.15 13.05 -0.31
C GLU A 120 -4.54 12.62 0.15
N TYR A 121 -4.63 11.41 0.70
CA TYR A 121 -5.84 10.88 1.33
C TYR A 121 -5.77 11.20 2.82
N LYS A 122 -6.64 12.08 3.30
CA LYS A 122 -6.56 12.61 4.67
C LYS A 122 -7.64 12.00 5.57
N ASN A 123 -7.55 12.36 6.86
CA ASN A 123 -8.44 11.84 7.91
C ASN A 123 -9.90 12.31 7.79
N ASP A 124 -10.19 13.29 6.94
CA ASP A 124 -11.58 13.69 6.63
C ASP A 124 -12.31 12.68 5.73
N ALA A 125 -11.55 11.82 5.03
CA ALA A 125 -12.09 10.83 4.10
C ALA A 125 -11.69 9.39 4.43
N LEU A 126 -10.78 9.18 5.38
CA LEU A 126 -10.25 7.88 5.78
C LEU A 126 -10.34 7.72 7.28
N SER A 127 -10.89 6.58 7.73
CA SER A 127 -10.99 6.22 9.15
C SER A 127 -10.46 4.82 9.39
N THR A 128 -10.18 4.49 10.65
CA THR A 128 -9.76 3.16 11.06
C THR A 128 -10.22 2.85 12.47
N THR A 129 -10.50 1.58 12.74
CA THR A 129 -10.73 1.03 14.07
C THR A 129 -9.56 0.18 14.54
N SER A 130 -8.43 0.20 13.80
CA SER A 130 -7.23 -0.55 14.18
C SER A 130 -6.72 -0.15 15.56
N ASP A 131 -6.26 -1.13 16.34
CA ASP A 131 -5.56 -0.90 17.61
C ASP A 131 -4.03 -0.82 17.43
N LEU A 132 -3.52 -1.04 16.22
CA LEU A 132 -2.09 -1.01 15.89
C LEU A 132 -1.65 0.30 15.25
N VAL A 133 -2.48 0.87 14.38
CA VAL A 133 -2.17 2.09 13.65
C VAL A 133 -3.24 3.14 13.88
N PHE A 134 -2.84 4.41 13.81
CA PHE A 134 -3.76 5.54 13.81
C PHE A 134 -3.54 6.42 12.59
N ILE A 135 -4.53 7.20 12.26
CA ILE A 135 -4.47 8.17 11.15
C ILE A 135 -4.27 9.56 11.74
N GLY A 136 -3.23 10.25 11.26
CA GLY A 136 -2.93 11.60 11.67
C GLY A 136 -4.04 12.58 11.33
N ASP A 137 -4.27 13.53 12.23
CA ASP A 137 -5.23 14.63 12.04
C ASP A 137 -4.57 16.01 12.12
N GLY A 138 -3.22 16.05 12.20
CA GLY A 138 -2.44 17.26 12.37
C GLY A 138 -2.25 17.69 13.83
N THR A 139 -2.91 17.01 14.80
CA THR A 139 -2.83 17.33 16.24
C THR A 139 -2.46 16.14 17.11
N ASN A 140 -2.48 14.93 16.56
CA ASN A 140 -2.29 13.68 17.29
C ASN A 140 -0.92 13.02 17.10
N GLY A 141 0.07 13.79 16.64
CA GLY A 141 1.44 13.31 16.45
C GLY A 141 1.81 12.97 15.02
N ARG A 142 0.87 13.09 14.10
CA ARG A 142 1.08 12.90 12.65
C ARG A 142 0.31 13.95 11.87
N ASP A 143 0.86 14.34 10.72
CA ASP A 143 0.16 15.20 9.76
C ASP A 143 -1.12 14.53 9.27
N ALA A 144 -2.07 15.34 8.80
CA ALA A 144 -3.37 14.84 8.36
C ALA A 144 -3.24 13.74 7.30
N GLY A 145 -3.77 12.55 7.62
CA GLY A 145 -3.74 11.36 6.77
C GLY A 145 -2.52 10.45 6.95
N ASN A 146 -1.43 10.92 7.54
CA ASN A 146 -0.25 10.08 7.77
C ASN A 146 -0.55 9.00 8.80
N LEU A 147 -0.11 7.78 8.53
CA LEU A 147 -0.23 6.68 9.50
C LEU A 147 0.91 6.71 10.50
N GLY A 148 0.60 6.40 11.75
CA GLY A 148 1.57 6.14 12.80
C GLY A 148 1.19 4.88 13.56
N LEU A 149 2.14 4.32 14.31
CA LEU A 149 1.83 3.24 15.25
C LEU A 149 1.22 3.81 16.52
N VAL A 150 0.19 3.17 17.02
CA VAL A 150 -0.43 3.55 18.30
C VAL A 150 0.62 3.46 19.40
N LYS A 151 0.62 4.44 20.32
CA LYS A 151 1.61 4.53 21.40
C LYS A 151 1.71 3.21 22.18
N GLY A 152 2.93 2.72 22.32
CA GLY A 152 3.21 1.45 22.99
C GLY A 152 2.99 0.20 22.12
N LYS A 153 2.61 0.38 20.86
CA LYS A 153 2.41 -0.71 19.91
C LYS A 153 3.58 -0.78 18.93
N SER A 154 3.84 -1.99 18.47
CA SER A 154 4.76 -2.27 17.37
C SER A 154 4.21 -3.40 16.53
N LEU A 155 4.67 -3.51 15.30
CA LEU A 155 4.42 -4.67 14.48
C LEU A 155 5.40 -5.77 14.89
N GLU A 156 4.98 -7.02 14.78
CA GLU A 156 5.81 -8.16 15.16
C GLU A 156 6.74 -8.53 14.01
N ASN A 157 8.05 -8.44 14.22
CA ASN A 157 9.02 -8.80 13.20
C ASN A 157 8.80 -10.23 12.66
N GLY A 158 8.85 -10.36 11.34
CA GLY A 158 8.62 -11.62 10.64
C GLY A 158 7.16 -11.94 10.37
N VAL A 159 6.24 -11.16 10.90
CA VAL A 159 4.80 -11.33 10.67
C VAL A 159 4.33 -10.48 9.49
N ALA A 160 3.51 -11.06 8.64
CA ALA A 160 2.88 -10.37 7.52
C ALA A 160 1.61 -9.66 7.99
N TYR A 161 1.49 -8.40 7.59
CA TYR A 161 0.31 -7.56 7.84
C TYR A 161 -0.27 -7.12 6.51
N ARG A 162 -1.60 -7.14 6.42
CA ARG A 162 -2.32 -6.58 5.27
C ARG A 162 -3.03 -5.30 5.68
N PHE A 163 -2.71 -4.24 4.97
CA PHE A 163 -3.41 -2.96 5.06
C PHE A 163 -4.39 -2.91 3.90
N THR A 164 -5.67 -2.74 4.21
CA THR A 164 -6.72 -2.67 3.19
C THR A 164 -7.47 -1.34 3.35
N VAL A 165 -7.54 -0.58 2.27
CA VAL A 165 -8.38 0.61 2.17
C VAL A 165 -9.61 0.24 1.37
N ASP A 166 -10.75 0.18 2.04
CA ASP A 166 -12.05 -0.17 1.45
C ASP A 166 -12.82 1.11 1.12
N VAL A 167 -13.11 1.32 -0.16
CA VAL A 167 -13.85 2.49 -0.64
C VAL A 167 -15.24 2.13 -1.17
N THR A 168 -15.76 0.94 -0.82
CA THR A 168 -17.09 0.50 -1.28
C THR A 168 -18.22 1.40 -0.80
N ALA A 169 -18.06 2.03 0.37
CA ALA A 169 -19.03 3.00 0.92
C ALA A 169 -18.86 4.42 0.35
N GLY A 170 -17.92 4.61 -0.57
CA GLY A 170 -17.56 5.91 -1.16
C GLY A 170 -16.13 6.31 -0.85
N ILE A 171 -15.51 7.04 -1.76
CA ILE A 171 -14.11 7.49 -1.58
C ILE A 171 -13.95 8.49 -0.43
N SER A 172 -15.03 9.17 -0.04
CA SER A 172 -15.03 10.08 1.11
C SER A 172 -15.35 9.39 2.43
N SER A 173 -15.60 8.09 2.39
CA SER A 173 -15.94 7.23 3.55
C SER A 173 -15.08 5.96 3.56
N ALA A 174 -13.80 6.10 3.20
CA ALA A 174 -12.86 5.00 3.15
C ALA A 174 -12.54 4.47 4.55
N VAL A 175 -12.35 3.16 4.65
CA VAL A 175 -12.01 2.47 5.90
C VAL A 175 -10.72 1.70 5.74
N LEU A 176 -9.75 1.98 6.61
CA LEU A 176 -8.51 1.22 6.72
C LEU A 176 -8.68 0.08 7.71
N THR A 177 -8.33 -1.12 7.29
CA THR A 177 -8.12 -2.27 8.19
C THR A 177 -6.68 -2.73 8.12
N VAL A 178 -6.16 -3.20 9.26
CA VAL A 178 -4.82 -3.77 9.38
C VAL A 178 -4.97 -5.12 10.07
N GLU A 179 -4.54 -6.18 9.41
CA GLU A 179 -4.69 -7.53 9.95
C GLU A 179 -3.44 -8.36 9.72
N LYS A 180 -3.15 -9.29 10.65
CA LYS A 180 -2.12 -10.30 10.44
C LYS A 180 -2.61 -11.31 9.41
N VAL A 181 -1.74 -11.70 8.50
CA VAL A 181 -2.02 -12.72 7.49
C VAL A 181 -0.89 -13.74 7.43
N GLU A 182 -1.14 -14.88 6.81
CA GLU A 182 -0.09 -15.88 6.59
C GLU A 182 0.89 -15.41 5.51
N ARG A 183 2.16 -15.80 5.71
CA ARG A 183 3.21 -15.51 4.72
C ARG A 183 3.16 -16.48 3.56
#